data_7a4b55543dcb72e785548ae798b72570
#
_entry.id   7a4b55543dcb72e785548ae798b72570
#
_cell.length_a   1.000
_cell.length_b   1.000
_cell.length_c   1.000
_cell.angle_alpha   90.00
_cell.angle_beta   90.00
_cell.angle_gamma   90.00
#
_symmetry.space_group_name_H-M   'P 1'
#
loop_
_entity.id
_entity.type
_entity.pdbx_description
1 polymer ?
#
loop_
_entity_poly.entity_id
_entity_poly.type
_entity_poly.pdbx_seq_one_letter_code
_entity_poly.pdbx_strand_id
1 'polypeptide(L)'
;MAEDAVNAASIRLPGELGESARAVLSGERVPAEPRDAATVMLLRSSDDGLEVYMLRRQASMAFAPGAYVFPGGSVDSRDTDEQVAWTGPDAAEWGRIFDAPPSLARALVCAAVRETFEESGVLLAGESADSVVADTTSDDWEADRHALLDHSVSLAELLARRNLVLRADLLRPWSRWITPIVEPRRFDTRFFAAALPAGQRTRDVGGEASEVAWVAPEKALSAGERGEIRLFPPTAVTLSELAACGDLATVLAGPRAVAPIIPDVQLREGAVWLTVPGLTKFPISPGGAV
;
A
#
# COMPACT_ATOMS: atom_id res chain seq x y z
N MET A 1 -18.95 22.35 5.16
CA MET A 1 -17.72 22.11 4.39
C MET A 1 -16.54 23.04 4.78
N ALA A 2 -16.57 23.69 5.93
CA ALA A 2 -15.49 24.56 6.42
C ALA A 2 -14.98 24.15 7.83
N GLU A 3 -15.54 23.12 8.45
CA GLU A 3 -15.15 22.69 9.81
C GLU A 3 -14.06 21.59 9.84
N ASP A 4 -13.86 20.84 8.74
CA ASP A 4 -12.85 19.78 8.66
C ASP A 4 -11.40 20.30 8.43
N ALA A 5 -11.24 21.59 8.15
CA ALA A 5 -9.91 22.19 7.88
C ALA A 5 -9.09 22.51 9.15
N VAL A 6 -9.68 22.40 10.34
CA VAL A 6 -9.09 22.91 11.58
C VAL A 6 -8.07 21.94 12.21
N ASN A 7 -8.01 20.66 11.78
CA ASN A 7 -7.16 19.64 12.40
C ASN A 7 -6.19 18.91 11.46
N ALA A 8 -5.94 19.39 10.25
CA ALA A 8 -5.02 18.74 9.32
C ALA A 8 -3.57 19.22 9.58
N ALA A 9 -2.64 18.29 9.75
CA ALA A 9 -1.23 18.62 9.89
C ALA A 9 -0.70 19.25 8.59
N SER A 10 0.04 20.36 8.73
CA SER A 10 0.70 21.03 7.61
C SER A 10 2.21 21.06 7.84
N ILE A 11 2.98 20.78 6.80
CA ILE A 11 4.43 20.86 6.81
C ILE A 11 4.92 21.79 5.71
N ARG A 12 5.93 22.61 6.02
CA ARG A 12 6.60 23.43 5.02
C ARG A 12 7.52 22.56 4.16
N LEU A 13 7.40 22.66 2.83
CA LEU A 13 8.27 21.96 1.90
C LEU A 13 9.55 22.79 1.66
N PRO A 14 10.72 22.31 2.10
CA PRO A 14 11.99 23.02 1.91
C PRO A 14 12.68 22.66 0.59
N GLY A 15 13.70 23.45 0.21
CA GLY A 15 14.67 23.14 -0.84
C GLY A 15 14.04 22.80 -2.21
N GLU A 16 14.62 21.82 -2.89
CA GLU A 16 14.22 21.40 -4.24
C GLU A 16 12.75 21.00 -4.35
N LEU A 17 12.19 20.38 -3.30
CA LEU A 17 10.79 20.02 -3.29
C LEU A 17 9.88 21.24 -3.26
N GLY A 18 10.24 22.26 -2.48
CA GLY A 18 9.54 23.55 -2.47
C GLY A 18 9.68 24.31 -3.79
N GLU A 19 10.82 24.24 -4.48
CA GLU A 19 11.03 24.83 -5.81
C GLU A 19 10.22 24.10 -6.88
N SER A 20 10.26 22.77 -6.87
CA SER A 20 9.43 21.92 -7.73
C SER A 20 7.95 22.24 -7.56
N ALA A 21 7.50 22.38 -6.32
CA ALA A 21 6.13 22.73 -5.98
C ALA A 21 5.73 24.11 -6.52
N ARG A 22 6.60 25.12 -6.41
CA ARG A 22 6.34 26.44 -6.98
C ARG A 22 6.18 26.39 -8.50
N ALA A 23 7.07 25.66 -9.18
CA ALA A 23 7.03 25.52 -10.65
C ALA A 23 5.73 24.85 -11.12
N VAL A 24 5.20 23.89 -10.35
CA VAL A 24 3.91 23.29 -10.65
C VAL A 24 2.76 24.25 -10.37
N LEU A 25 2.78 24.93 -9.21
CA LEU A 25 1.71 25.87 -8.82
C LEU A 25 1.66 27.12 -9.70
N SER A 26 2.81 27.57 -10.26
CA SER A 26 2.87 28.66 -11.23
C SER A 26 2.49 28.26 -12.66
N GLY A 27 2.36 26.97 -12.94
CA GLY A 27 2.11 26.45 -14.28
C GLY A 27 3.34 26.34 -15.18
N GLU A 28 4.53 26.62 -14.66
CA GLU A 28 5.80 26.45 -15.37
C GLU A 28 6.13 24.97 -15.64
N ARG A 29 5.60 24.07 -14.78
CA ARG A 29 5.80 22.63 -14.90
C ARG A 29 4.46 21.90 -14.85
N VAL A 30 4.26 21.01 -15.80
CA VAL A 30 3.09 20.10 -15.81
C VAL A 30 3.29 19.00 -14.77
N PRO A 31 2.32 18.74 -13.88
CA PRO A 31 2.39 17.61 -12.97
C PRO A 31 2.54 16.28 -13.70
N ALA A 32 3.31 15.37 -13.13
CA ALA A 32 3.35 13.99 -13.64
C ALA A 32 1.98 13.31 -13.45
N GLU A 33 1.57 12.47 -14.41
CA GLU A 33 0.39 11.63 -14.25
C GLU A 33 0.64 10.55 -13.20
N PRO A 34 -0.29 10.31 -12.28
CA PRO A 34 -0.15 9.25 -11.28
C PRO A 34 -0.28 7.86 -11.93
N ARG A 35 0.59 6.94 -11.53
CA ARG A 35 0.50 5.53 -11.92
C ARG A 35 -0.36 4.77 -10.93
N ASP A 36 -1.22 3.88 -11.43
CA ASP A 36 -2.00 3.01 -10.57
C ASP A 36 -1.10 2.05 -9.80
N ALA A 37 -1.41 1.87 -8.51
CA ALA A 37 -0.67 1.02 -7.60
C ALA A 37 -1.61 0.36 -6.57
N ALA A 38 -1.16 -0.75 -6.00
CA ALA A 38 -1.86 -1.45 -4.94
C ALA A 38 -0.92 -1.71 -3.77
N THR A 39 -1.45 -1.60 -2.55
CA THR A 39 -0.73 -1.85 -1.30
C THR A 39 -1.60 -2.68 -0.36
N VAL A 40 -1.02 -3.68 0.30
CA VAL A 40 -1.74 -4.58 1.19
C VAL A 40 -1.19 -4.48 2.61
N MET A 41 -2.04 -4.08 3.56
CA MET A 41 -1.76 -4.28 4.96
C MET A 41 -2.04 -5.75 5.29
N LEU A 42 -0.98 -6.56 5.35
CA LEU A 42 -1.07 -7.94 5.80
C LEU A 42 -1.10 -7.94 7.33
N LEU A 43 -2.13 -8.54 7.91
CA LEU A 43 -2.48 -8.42 9.32
C LEU A 43 -2.55 -9.78 10.01
N ARG A 44 -2.21 -9.82 11.28
CA ARG A 44 -2.44 -10.99 12.13
C ARG A 44 -2.83 -10.59 13.56
N SER A 45 -3.46 -11.50 14.26
CA SER A 45 -3.60 -11.42 15.71
C SER A 45 -2.40 -12.09 16.39
N SER A 46 -1.88 -11.47 17.43
CA SER A 46 -0.87 -12.02 18.33
C SER A 46 -1.35 -11.95 19.78
N ASP A 47 -0.57 -12.46 20.72
CA ASP A 47 -0.86 -12.34 22.14
C ASP A 47 -0.87 -10.88 22.61
N ASP A 48 -0.14 -10.01 21.91
CA ASP A 48 -0.05 -8.57 22.17
C ASP A 48 -1.11 -7.73 21.41
N GLY A 49 -2.02 -8.36 20.65
CA GLY A 49 -3.07 -7.70 19.87
C GLY A 49 -2.86 -7.74 18.37
N LEU A 50 -3.32 -6.70 17.67
CA LEU A 50 -3.19 -6.58 16.22
C LEU A 50 -1.75 -6.26 15.81
N GLU A 51 -1.23 -7.00 14.84
CA GLU A 51 0.04 -6.71 14.20
C GLU A 51 -0.11 -6.57 12.67
N VAL A 52 0.70 -5.69 12.09
CA VAL A 52 0.81 -5.48 10.65
C VAL A 52 2.23 -5.78 10.17
N TYR A 53 2.34 -6.44 9.02
CA TYR A 53 3.62 -6.71 8.37
C TYR A 53 4.12 -5.47 7.66
N MET A 54 5.35 -5.08 7.94
CA MET A 54 6.00 -3.90 7.37
C MET A 54 7.38 -4.24 6.82
N LEU A 55 7.75 -3.51 5.78
CA LEU A 55 9.02 -3.60 5.08
C LEU A 55 9.78 -2.29 5.26
N ARG A 56 11.08 -2.33 5.53
CA ARG A 56 11.96 -1.17 5.45
C ARG A 56 12.60 -1.12 4.06
N ARG A 57 12.30 -0.10 3.28
CA ARG A 57 12.88 0.08 1.94
C ARG A 57 14.38 0.31 2.02
N GLN A 58 15.15 -0.26 1.07
CA GLN A 58 16.59 -0.02 1.01
C GLN A 58 16.90 1.47 0.82
N ALA A 59 17.99 1.94 1.43
CA ALA A 59 18.44 3.33 1.32
C ALA A 59 18.84 3.74 -0.11
N SER A 60 19.11 2.78 -0.98
CA SER A 60 19.45 2.98 -2.40
C SER A 60 18.24 3.21 -3.30
N MET A 61 17.02 3.03 -2.80
CA MET A 61 15.81 3.16 -3.62
C MET A 61 15.52 4.61 -4.01
N ALA A 62 15.07 4.79 -5.25
CA ALA A 62 14.80 6.12 -5.82
C ALA A 62 13.53 6.79 -5.25
N PHE A 63 12.63 6.01 -4.59
CA PHE A 63 11.42 6.53 -3.96
C PHE A 63 11.34 6.00 -2.52
N ALA A 64 11.07 6.89 -1.58
CA ALA A 64 10.91 6.58 -0.15
C ALA A 64 12.07 5.78 0.48
N PRO A 65 13.37 6.14 0.29
CA PRO A 65 14.49 5.38 0.81
C PRO A 65 14.43 5.31 2.34
N GLY A 66 14.66 4.11 2.88
CA GLY A 66 14.71 3.85 4.33
C GLY A 66 13.37 3.96 5.06
N ALA A 67 12.26 4.22 4.36
CA ALA A 67 10.94 4.27 4.97
C ALA A 67 10.38 2.88 5.25
N TYR A 68 9.56 2.79 6.27
CA TYR A 68 8.73 1.62 6.52
C TYR A 68 7.42 1.73 5.76
N VAL A 69 7.10 0.70 5.00
CA VAL A 69 5.93 0.61 4.12
C VAL A 69 5.25 -0.76 4.27
N PHE A 70 4.04 -0.88 3.74
CA PHE A 70 3.37 -2.17 3.55
C PHE A 70 3.77 -2.76 2.19
N PRO A 71 3.64 -4.08 1.98
CA PRO A 71 3.79 -4.70 0.67
C PRO A 71 2.97 -4.00 -0.41
N GLY A 72 3.57 -3.73 -1.56
CA GLY A 72 2.86 -3.11 -2.65
C GLY A 72 3.73 -2.46 -3.71
N GLY A 73 3.14 -2.29 -4.89
CA GLY A 73 3.80 -1.68 -6.04
C GLY A 73 2.84 -1.25 -7.14
N SER A 74 3.41 -0.92 -8.28
CA SER A 74 2.65 -0.46 -9.44
C SER A 74 1.89 -1.61 -10.10
N VAL A 75 0.72 -1.29 -10.66
CA VAL A 75 0.04 -2.19 -11.59
C VAL A 75 0.94 -2.46 -12.79
N ASP A 76 1.16 -3.74 -13.09
CA ASP A 76 1.82 -4.19 -14.31
C ASP A 76 0.77 -4.44 -15.41
N SER A 77 1.15 -4.27 -16.67
CA SER A 77 0.26 -4.56 -17.80
C SER A 77 -0.26 -6.00 -17.81
N ARG A 78 0.50 -6.95 -17.26
CA ARG A 78 0.13 -8.37 -17.12
C ARG A 78 -0.91 -8.62 -16.01
N ASP A 79 -1.10 -7.67 -15.07
CA ASP A 79 -2.15 -7.74 -14.05
C ASP A 79 -3.54 -7.54 -14.67
N THR A 80 -3.63 -7.09 -15.92
CA THR A 80 -4.90 -6.93 -16.65
C THR A 80 -5.43 -8.21 -17.27
N ASP A 81 -4.71 -9.34 -17.15
CA ASP A 81 -5.09 -10.61 -17.80
C ASP A 81 -6.49 -11.07 -17.31
N GLU A 82 -7.41 -11.17 -18.27
CA GLU A 82 -8.79 -11.57 -18.01
C GLU A 82 -8.93 -13.08 -17.72
N GLN A 83 -7.89 -13.87 -17.98
CA GLN A 83 -7.89 -15.33 -17.78
C GLN A 83 -7.65 -15.71 -16.31
N VAL A 84 -7.24 -14.77 -15.46
CA VAL A 84 -7.10 -15.04 -14.01
C VAL A 84 -8.46 -15.45 -13.45
N ALA A 85 -8.57 -16.72 -13.07
CA ALA A 85 -9.72 -17.21 -12.32
C ALA A 85 -9.65 -16.65 -10.90
N TRP A 86 -10.76 -16.09 -10.42
CA TRP A 86 -10.83 -15.59 -9.05
C TRP A 86 -12.19 -15.85 -8.40
N THR A 87 -12.26 -15.71 -7.07
CA THR A 87 -13.48 -15.83 -6.26
C THR A 87 -13.69 -14.54 -5.47
N GLY A 88 -14.92 -14.33 -5.01
CA GLY A 88 -15.31 -13.13 -4.28
C GLY A 88 -15.89 -12.05 -5.20
N PRO A 89 -15.84 -10.76 -4.80
CA PRO A 89 -16.41 -9.66 -5.58
C PRO A 89 -15.84 -9.62 -6.98
N ASP A 90 -16.68 -9.44 -8.00
CA ASP A 90 -16.23 -9.35 -9.39
C ASP A 90 -15.54 -8.00 -9.71
N ALA A 91 -14.97 -7.91 -10.91
CA ALA A 91 -14.25 -6.70 -11.34
C ALA A 91 -15.16 -5.46 -11.39
N ALA A 92 -16.46 -5.64 -11.68
CA ALA A 92 -17.42 -4.53 -11.71
C ALA A 92 -17.77 -4.06 -10.28
N GLU A 93 -17.82 -4.98 -9.33
CA GLU A 93 -18.04 -4.64 -7.92
C GLU A 93 -16.83 -3.89 -7.33
N TRP A 94 -15.61 -4.38 -7.57
CA TRP A 94 -14.39 -3.66 -7.22
C TRP A 94 -14.29 -2.31 -7.92
N GLY A 95 -14.75 -2.22 -9.18
CA GLY A 95 -14.81 -0.96 -9.93
C GLY A 95 -15.71 0.08 -9.25
N ARG A 96 -16.88 -0.33 -8.74
CA ARG A 96 -17.77 0.56 -7.97
C ARG A 96 -17.16 1.01 -6.64
N ILE A 97 -16.39 0.13 -5.97
CA ILE A 97 -15.72 0.45 -4.69
C ILE A 97 -14.62 1.50 -4.91
N PHE A 98 -13.84 1.38 -5.98
CA PHE A 98 -12.67 2.22 -6.24
C PHE A 98 -12.95 3.39 -7.20
N ASP A 99 -14.19 3.54 -7.68
CA ASP A 99 -14.54 4.51 -8.73
C ASP A 99 -13.57 4.36 -9.93
N ALA A 100 -13.51 3.15 -10.49
CA ALA A 100 -12.60 2.76 -11.54
C ALA A 100 -13.28 1.84 -12.57
N PRO A 101 -12.81 1.83 -13.84
CA PRO A 101 -13.26 0.83 -14.81
C PRO A 101 -13.00 -0.60 -14.30
N PRO A 102 -13.87 -1.58 -14.64
CA PRO A 102 -13.70 -2.96 -14.19
C PRO A 102 -12.33 -3.57 -14.57
N SER A 103 -11.77 -3.23 -15.72
CA SER A 103 -10.43 -3.68 -16.13
C SER A 103 -9.33 -3.18 -15.19
N LEU A 104 -9.37 -1.90 -14.79
CA LEU A 104 -8.42 -1.36 -13.82
C LEU A 104 -8.65 -1.95 -12.43
N ALA A 105 -9.89 -2.13 -12.01
CA ALA A 105 -10.19 -2.74 -10.73
C ALA A 105 -9.65 -4.19 -10.65
N ARG A 106 -9.78 -4.96 -11.74
CA ARG A 106 -9.16 -6.29 -11.87
C ARG A 106 -7.65 -6.19 -11.70
N ALA A 107 -7.01 -5.31 -12.45
CA ALA A 107 -5.55 -5.13 -12.39
C ALA A 107 -5.05 -4.75 -10.99
N LEU A 108 -5.79 -3.89 -10.28
CA LEU A 108 -5.46 -3.51 -8.90
C LEU A 108 -5.55 -4.68 -7.92
N VAL A 109 -6.54 -5.55 -8.05
CA VAL A 109 -6.68 -6.76 -7.23
C VAL A 109 -5.56 -7.76 -7.55
N CYS A 110 -5.25 -7.98 -8.83
CA CYS A 110 -4.13 -8.83 -9.23
C CYS A 110 -2.80 -8.29 -8.71
N ALA A 111 -2.53 -6.99 -8.88
CA ALA A 111 -1.33 -6.34 -8.36
C ALA A 111 -1.24 -6.48 -6.83
N ALA A 112 -2.33 -6.31 -6.09
CA ALA A 112 -2.35 -6.48 -4.63
C ALA A 112 -1.90 -7.89 -4.22
N VAL A 113 -2.40 -8.93 -4.89
CA VAL A 113 -2.03 -10.32 -4.59
C VAL A 113 -0.60 -10.63 -5.02
N ARG A 114 -0.19 -10.18 -6.20
CA ARG A 114 1.17 -10.37 -6.74
C ARG A 114 2.21 -9.73 -5.84
N GLU A 115 2.08 -8.46 -5.55
CA GLU A 115 3.01 -7.70 -4.70
C GLU A 115 3.10 -8.28 -3.28
N THR A 116 1.96 -8.73 -2.73
CA THR A 116 1.96 -9.40 -1.42
C THR A 116 2.80 -10.67 -1.46
N PHE A 117 2.68 -11.50 -2.51
CA PHE A 117 3.48 -12.70 -2.64
C PHE A 117 4.96 -12.38 -2.91
N GLU A 118 5.25 -11.45 -3.80
CA GLU A 118 6.61 -11.01 -4.12
C GLU A 118 7.37 -10.50 -2.89
N GLU A 119 6.72 -9.66 -2.06
CA GLU A 119 7.37 -8.95 -0.96
C GLU A 119 7.21 -9.59 0.43
N SER A 120 6.35 -10.60 0.57
CA SER A 120 6.17 -11.29 1.86
C SER A 120 6.20 -12.81 1.78
N GLY A 121 6.12 -13.39 0.59
CA GLY A 121 5.94 -14.81 0.38
C GLY A 121 4.52 -15.33 0.68
N VAL A 122 3.58 -14.45 1.01
CA VAL A 122 2.19 -14.80 1.32
C VAL A 122 1.33 -14.72 0.07
N LEU A 123 0.66 -15.82 -0.30
CA LEU A 123 -0.19 -15.91 -1.49
C LEU A 123 -1.68 -15.98 -1.11
N LEU A 124 -2.45 -14.99 -1.55
CA LEU A 124 -3.89 -14.95 -1.37
C LEU A 124 -4.59 -15.70 -2.53
N ALA A 125 -4.37 -17.00 -2.62
CA ALA A 125 -4.95 -17.89 -3.63
C ALA A 125 -5.18 -19.27 -3.03
N GLY A 126 -6.04 -20.09 -3.66
CA GLY A 126 -6.36 -21.44 -3.25
C GLY A 126 -6.85 -22.30 -4.41
N GLU A 127 -7.04 -23.58 -4.19
CA GLU A 127 -7.59 -24.50 -5.20
C GLU A 127 -9.08 -24.25 -5.49
N SER A 128 -9.76 -23.56 -4.57
CA SER A 128 -11.20 -23.25 -4.67
C SER A 128 -11.57 -22.00 -3.87
N ALA A 129 -12.84 -21.62 -3.91
CA ALA A 129 -13.39 -20.53 -3.10
C ALA A 129 -13.31 -20.77 -1.58
N ASP A 130 -13.17 -22.03 -1.15
CA ASP A 130 -13.19 -22.42 0.26
C ASP A 130 -11.81 -22.80 0.80
N SER A 131 -10.77 -22.69 -0.04
CA SER A 131 -9.40 -23.07 0.35
C SER A 131 -8.42 -21.92 0.13
N VAL A 132 -7.34 -21.93 0.88
CA VAL A 132 -6.16 -21.09 0.68
C VAL A 132 -4.93 -21.98 0.75
N VAL A 133 -3.91 -21.70 -0.07
CA VAL A 133 -2.62 -22.40 0.03
C VAL A 133 -2.12 -22.31 1.46
N ALA A 134 -1.85 -23.46 2.06
CA ALA A 134 -1.49 -23.53 3.48
C ALA A 134 -0.02 -23.20 3.74
N ASP A 135 0.86 -23.46 2.77
CA ASP A 135 2.30 -23.25 2.91
C ASP A 135 2.92 -22.84 1.57
N THR A 136 3.69 -21.78 1.56
CA THR A 136 4.42 -21.23 0.42
C THR A 136 5.94 -21.20 0.66
N THR A 137 6.46 -22.00 1.61
CA THR A 137 7.85 -21.88 2.08
C THR A 137 8.85 -22.79 1.36
N SER A 138 8.37 -23.72 0.51
CA SER A 138 9.25 -24.64 -0.21
C SER A 138 10.02 -23.97 -1.34
N ASP A 139 11.12 -24.59 -1.80
CA ASP A 139 12.02 -24.06 -2.83
C ASP A 139 11.30 -23.82 -4.17
N ASP A 140 10.30 -24.63 -4.51
CA ASP A 140 9.52 -24.44 -5.72
C ASP A 140 8.59 -23.21 -5.63
N TRP A 141 8.06 -22.88 -4.46
CA TRP A 141 7.36 -21.61 -4.23
C TRP A 141 8.30 -20.41 -4.28
N GLU A 142 9.51 -20.56 -3.77
CA GLU A 142 10.52 -19.51 -3.87
C GLU A 142 10.97 -19.27 -5.32
N ALA A 143 11.11 -20.34 -6.12
CA ALA A 143 11.38 -20.22 -7.54
C ALA A 143 10.25 -19.49 -8.27
N ASP A 144 8.99 -19.77 -7.94
CA ASP A 144 7.83 -19.07 -8.50
C ASP A 144 7.80 -17.60 -8.12
N ARG A 145 8.12 -17.27 -6.87
CA ARG A 145 8.20 -15.89 -6.39
C ARG A 145 9.30 -15.12 -7.14
N HIS A 146 10.47 -15.71 -7.32
CA HIS A 146 11.55 -15.11 -8.10
C HIS A 146 11.17 -14.92 -9.57
N ALA A 147 10.42 -15.85 -10.16
CA ALA A 147 9.94 -15.74 -11.53
C ALA A 147 8.91 -14.60 -11.72
N LEU A 148 8.13 -14.26 -10.70
CA LEU A 148 7.30 -13.05 -10.70
C LEU A 148 8.17 -11.78 -10.61
N LEU A 149 9.13 -11.72 -9.67
CA LEU A 149 10.02 -10.59 -9.46
C LEU A 149 10.86 -10.23 -10.68
N ASP A 150 11.38 -11.22 -11.38
CA ASP A 150 12.18 -11.03 -12.60
C ASP A 150 11.32 -10.89 -13.87
N HIS A 151 10.00 -10.92 -13.70
CA HIS A 151 9.01 -10.80 -14.76
C HIS A 151 9.04 -11.93 -15.80
N SER A 152 9.64 -13.07 -15.53
CA SER A 152 9.66 -14.23 -16.44
C SER A 152 8.33 -14.99 -16.46
N VAL A 153 7.51 -14.84 -15.41
CA VAL A 153 6.16 -15.41 -15.28
C VAL A 153 5.19 -14.32 -14.80
N SER A 154 3.97 -14.30 -15.30
CA SER A 154 2.89 -13.47 -14.77
C SER A 154 2.15 -14.16 -13.62
N LEU A 155 1.39 -13.40 -12.83
CA LEU A 155 0.52 -13.97 -11.79
C LEU A 155 -0.50 -14.94 -12.41
N ALA A 156 -1.06 -14.61 -13.60
CA ALA A 156 -2.00 -15.46 -14.32
C ALA A 156 -1.39 -16.81 -14.66
N GLU A 157 -0.18 -16.82 -15.23
CA GLU A 157 0.54 -18.05 -15.59
C GLU A 157 0.90 -18.88 -14.35
N LEU A 158 1.32 -18.24 -13.26
CA LEU A 158 1.62 -18.91 -12.00
C LEU A 158 0.37 -19.62 -11.45
N LEU A 159 -0.74 -18.89 -11.33
CA LEU A 159 -1.99 -19.45 -10.81
C LEU A 159 -2.51 -20.59 -11.69
N ALA A 160 -2.49 -20.42 -13.01
CA ALA A 160 -2.90 -21.46 -13.96
C ALA A 160 -2.04 -22.73 -13.84
N ARG A 161 -0.71 -22.58 -13.77
CA ARG A 161 0.24 -23.70 -13.62
C ARG A 161 0.02 -24.49 -12.33
N ARG A 162 -0.35 -23.78 -11.27
CA ARG A 162 -0.61 -24.37 -9.95
C ARG A 162 -2.08 -24.82 -9.74
N ASN A 163 -2.95 -24.61 -10.75
CA ASN A 163 -4.39 -24.85 -10.66
C ASN A 163 -5.02 -24.10 -9.47
N LEU A 164 -4.66 -22.83 -9.32
CA LEU A 164 -5.15 -21.96 -8.24
C LEU A 164 -6.10 -20.89 -8.78
N VAL A 165 -7.01 -20.45 -7.93
CA VAL A 165 -7.87 -19.30 -8.13
C VAL A 165 -7.46 -18.18 -7.15
N LEU A 166 -7.43 -16.95 -7.63
CA LEU A 166 -7.18 -15.78 -6.81
C LEU A 166 -8.35 -15.57 -5.83
N ARG A 167 -8.05 -15.32 -4.56
CA ARG A 167 -9.02 -15.14 -3.48
C ARG A 167 -9.23 -13.65 -3.21
N ALA A 168 -9.93 -12.97 -4.12
CA ALA A 168 -10.28 -11.55 -3.97
C ALA A 168 -11.17 -11.30 -2.75
N ASP A 169 -11.91 -12.30 -2.30
CA ASP A 169 -12.73 -12.25 -1.08
C ASP A 169 -11.91 -12.14 0.22
N LEU A 170 -10.60 -12.40 0.20
CA LEU A 170 -9.71 -12.19 1.34
C LEU A 170 -9.22 -10.74 1.46
N LEU A 171 -9.38 -9.95 0.40
CA LEU A 171 -9.05 -8.53 0.41
C LEU A 171 -10.21 -7.69 0.94
N ARG A 172 -9.88 -6.66 1.71
CA ARG A 172 -10.83 -5.62 2.14
C ARG A 172 -10.35 -4.27 1.62
N PRO A 173 -11.18 -3.50 0.91
CA PRO A 173 -10.83 -2.16 0.48
C PRO A 173 -10.60 -1.28 1.72
N TRP A 174 -9.56 -0.43 1.69
CA TRP A 174 -9.23 0.39 2.85
C TRP A 174 -9.24 1.88 2.57
N SER A 175 -8.34 2.35 1.68
CA SER A 175 -8.22 3.76 1.33
C SER A 175 -7.63 3.93 -0.06
N ARG A 176 -7.71 5.15 -0.61
CA ARG A 176 -7.10 5.53 -1.88
C ARG A 176 -6.27 6.79 -1.68
N TRP A 177 -4.99 6.72 -1.99
CA TRP A 177 -4.07 7.82 -1.84
C TRP A 177 -3.47 8.21 -3.18
N ILE A 178 -3.58 9.51 -3.52
CA ILE A 178 -2.97 10.05 -4.73
C ILE A 178 -1.81 10.95 -4.30
N THR A 179 -0.62 10.64 -4.79
CA THR A 179 0.59 11.44 -4.51
C THR A 179 0.38 12.90 -4.91
N PRO A 180 0.83 13.88 -4.10
CA PRO A 180 0.67 15.30 -4.40
C PRO A 180 1.20 15.69 -5.76
N ILE A 181 0.63 16.74 -6.38
CA ILE A 181 0.96 17.21 -7.74
C ILE A 181 2.41 17.67 -7.89
N VAL A 182 3.07 17.98 -6.81
CA VAL A 182 4.45 18.53 -6.79
C VAL A 182 5.52 17.45 -6.87
N GLU A 183 5.16 16.21 -6.64
CA GLU A 183 6.09 15.09 -6.70
C GLU A 183 6.41 14.69 -8.15
N PRO A 184 7.69 14.42 -8.48
CA PRO A 184 8.08 14.03 -9.82
C PRO A 184 7.63 12.61 -10.21
N ARG A 185 7.39 11.77 -9.23
CA ARG A 185 6.81 10.42 -9.37
C ARG A 185 5.54 10.34 -8.56
N ARG A 186 4.44 10.05 -9.23
CA ARG A 186 3.13 10.02 -8.60
C ARG A 186 2.48 8.65 -8.76
N PHE A 187 1.77 8.27 -7.72
CA PHE A 187 0.99 7.04 -7.67
C PHE A 187 -0.44 7.34 -7.26
N ASP A 188 -1.38 6.60 -7.80
CA ASP A 188 -2.77 6.51 -7.35
C ASP A 188 -2.93 5.12 -6.71
N THR A 189 -2.70 5.04 -5.41
CA THR A 189 -2.55 3.79 -4.67
C THR A 189 -3.85 3.41 -3.98
N ARG A 190 -4.35 2.20 -4.26
CA ARG A 190 -5.45 1.58 -3.50
C ARG A 190 -4.85 0.72 -2.40
N PHE A 191 -5.29 0.97 -1.18
CA PHE A 191 -4.89 0.21 -0.01
C PHE A 191 -5.94 -0.85 0.29
N PHE A 192 -5.45 -2.04 0.59
CA PHE A 192 -6.24 -3.19 0.98
C PHE A 192 -5.79 -3.70 2.33
N ALA A 193 -6.71 -4.26 3.13
CA ALA A 193 -6.37 -5.07 4.29
C ALA A 193 -6.62 -6.54 3.99
N ALA A 194 -5.73 -7.42 4.49
CA ALA A 194 -5.88 -8.86 4.42
C ALA A 194 -5.36 -9.53 5.67
N ALA A 195 -6.04 -10.57 6.15
CA ALA A 195 -5.49 -11.42 7.20
C ALA A 195 -4.41 -12.34 6.64
N LEU A 196 -3.36 -12.60 7.41
CA LEU A 196 -2.42 -13.67 7.12
C LEU A 196 -3.17 -15.02 7.10
N PRO A 197 -3.16 -15.75 5.98
CA PRO A 197 -3.84 -17.04 5.90
C PRO A 197 -3.27 -18.06 6.91
N ALA A 198 -4.14 -18.88 7.48
CA ALA A 198 -3.73 -19.92 8.42
C ALA A 198 -2.72 -20.87 7.76
N GLY A 199 -1.61 -21.14 8.45
CA GLY A 199 -0.50 -21.99 7.98
C GLY A 199 0.57 -21.25 7.20
N GLN A 200 0.28 -20.16 6.53
CA GLN A 200 1.28 -19.37 5.84
C GLN A 200 2.16 -18.55 6.81
N ARG A 201 3.37 -18.26 6.37
CA ARG A 201 4.35 -17.47 7.12
C ARG A 201 4.98 -16.45 6.19
N THR A 202 5.14 -15.24 6.69
CA THR A 202 5.97 -14.24 5.99
C THR A 202 7.44 -14.62 6.08
N ARG A 203 8.19 -14.20 5.06
CA ARG A 203 9.63 -14.41 4.97
C ARG A 203 10.32 -13.07 4.76
N ASP A 204 11.57 -12.99 5.20
CA ASP A 204 12.48 -12.01 4.67
C ASP A 204 12.87 -12.47 3.26
N VAL A 205 12.30 -11.81 2.28
CA VAL A 205 12.47 -12.17 0.88
C VAL A 205 13.65 -11.44 0.22
N GLY A 206 14.38 -10.61 0.96
CA GLY A 206 15.47 -9.81 0.41
C GLY A 206 15.00 -8.79 -0.63
N GLY A 207 15.87 -8.46 -1.59
CA GLY A 207 15.51 -7.59 -2.72
C GLY A 207 15.36 -6.12 -2.33
N GLU A 208 14.18 -5.54 -2.43
CA GLU A 208 13.91 -4.12 -2.15
C GLU A 208 13.83 -3.77 -0.66
N ALA A 209 13.63 -4.74 0.21
CA ALA A 209 13.59 -4.57 1.65
C ALA A 209 14.96 -4.80 2.30
N SER A 210 15.33 -3.96 3.26
CA SER A 210 16.51 -4.15 4.12
C SER A 210 16.15 -4.79 5.46
N GLU A 211 14.89 -4.80 5.82
CA GLU A 211 14.36 -5.33 7.07
C GLU A 211 12.87 -5.59 6.93
N VAL A 212 12.36 -6.63 7.57
CA VAL A 212 10.92 -6.93 7.65
C VAL A 212 10.54 -7.17 9.09
N ALA A 213 9.32 -6.76 9.46
CA ALA A 213 8.83 -6.92 10.83
C ALA A 213 7.31 -7.02 10.90
N TRP A 214 6.83 -7.79 11.85
CA TRP A 214 5.48 -7.69 12.38
C TRP A 214 5.47 -6.69 13.52
N VAL A 215 4.65 -5.65 13.43
CA VAL A 215 4.67 -4.54 14.38
C VAL A 215 3.24 -4.18 14.77
N ALA A 216 3.00 -3.95 16.06
CA ALA A 216 1.75 -3.35 16.51
C ALA A 216 1.65 -1.91 15.97
N PRO A 217 0.49 -1.50 15.41
CA PRO A 217 0.33 -0.17 14.81
C PRO A 217 0.76 0.98 15.72
N GLU A 218 0.42 0.92 17.01
CA GLU A 218 0.78 1.95 18.01
C GLU A 218 2.29 2.02 18.26
N LYS A 219 2.97 0.85 18.23
CA LYS A 219 4.44 0.79 18.39
C LYS A 219 5.14 1.44 17.19
N ALA A 220 4.65 1.17 15.96
CA ALA A 220 5.19 1.80 14.75
C ALA A 220 4.97 3.32 14.73
N LEU A 221 3.77 3.80 15.10
CA LEU A 221 3.47 5.23 15.21
C LEU A 221 4.38 5.91 16.24
N SER A 222 4.53 5.33 17.42
CA SER A 222 5.39 5.86 18.47
C SER A 222 6.85 5.91 18.05
N ALA A 223 7.36 4.89 17.33
CA ALA A 223 8.71 4.89 16.79
C ALA A 223 8.89 5.98 15.71
N GLY A 224 7.87 6.19 14.86
CA GLY A 224 7.84 7.29 13.89
C GLY A 224 7.89 8.67 14.56
N GLU A 225 7.11 8.89 15.63
CA GLU A 225 7.11 10.14 16.40
C GLU A 225 8.46 10.43 17.08
N ARG A 226 9.18 9.39 17.52
CA ARG A 226 10.54 9.52 18.08
C ARG A 226 11.62 9.66 17.00
N GLY A 227 11.25 9.55 15.71
CA GLY A 227 12.21 9.61 14.60
C GLY A 227 13.11 8.37 14.46
N GLU A 228 12.75 7.24 15.10
CA GLU A 228 13.48 5.96 15.02
C GLU A 228 13.22 5.27 13.68
N ILE A 229 12.01 5.43 13.15
CA ILE A 229 11.62 4.97 11.82
C ILE A 229 11.01 6.10 11.01
N ARG A 230 11.11 6.00 9.68
CA ARG A 230 10.51 6.95 8.75
C ARG A 230 9.17 6.41 8.26
N LEU A 231 8.10 7.16 8.49
CA LEU A 231 6.75 6.85 8.01
C LEU A 231 6.29 7.96 7.06
N PHE A 232 5.78 7.56 5.89
CA PHE A 232 5.09 8.50 4.99
C PHE A 232 3.65 8.72 5.44
N PRO A 233 3.04 9.86 5.06
CA PRO A 233 1.69 10.19 5.49
C PRO A 233 0.65 9.08 5.27
N PRO A 234 0.57 8.42 4.09
CA PRO A 234 -0.38 7.32 3.90
C PRO A 234 -0.17 6.17 4.90
N THR A 235 1.08 5.81 5.16
CA THR A 235 1.42 4.75 6.13
C THR A 235 1.03 5.14 7.55
N ALA A 236 1.34 6.38 7.96
CA ALA A 236 1.04 6.86 9.31
C ALA A 236 -0.47 6.96 9.56
N VAL A 237 -1.25 7.50 8.61
CA VAL A 237 -2.72 7.56 8.71
C VAL A 237 -3.29 6.15 8.80
N THR A 238 -2.86 5.25 7.93
CA THR A 238 -3.32 3.86 7.93
C THR A 238 -3.01 3.15 9.26
N LEU A 239 -1.79 3.33 9.79
CA LEU A 239 -1.44 2.78 11.11
C LEU A 239 -2.32 3.35 12.23
N SER A 240 -2.64 4.66 12.20
CA SER A 240 -3.53 5.28 13.17
C SER A 240 -4.95 4.70 13.10
N GLU A 241 -5.45 4.46 11.89
CA GLU A 241 -6.75 3.82 11.68
C GLU A 241 -6.77 2.36 12.15
N LEU A 242 -5.70 1.59 11.90
CA LEU A 242 -5.56 0.22 12.39
C LEU A 242 -5.50 0.17 13.91
N ALA A 243 -4.75 1.09 14.53
CA ALA A 243 -4.69 1.24 15.99
C ALA A 243 -6.07 1.54 16.59
N ALA A 244 -6.85 2.40 15.94
CA ALA A 244 -8.21 2.71 16.37
C ALA A 244 -9.19 1.52 16.25
N CYS A 245 -8.97 0.59 15.30
CA CYS A 245 -9.74 -0.65 15.20
C CYS A 245 -9.43 -1.62 16.35
N GLY A 246 -8.19 -1.69 16.80
CA GLY A 246 -7.71 -2.47 17.94
C GLY A 246 -7.59 -3.97 17.72
N ASP A 247 -8.36 -4.59 16.84
CA ASP A 247 -8.32 -6.03 16.56
C ASP A 247 -8.60 -6.37 15.08
N LEU A 248 -8.17 -7.57 14.68
CA LEU A 248 -8.29 -8.05 13.30
C LEU A 248 -9.74 -8.20 12.84
N ALA A 249 -10.64 -8.63 13.72
CA ALA A 249 -12.04 -8.84 13.35
C ALA A 249 -12.72 -7.50 13.01
N THR A 250 -12.45 -6.46 13.78
CA THR A 250 -12.92 -5.09 13.52
C THR A 250 -12.37 -4.55 12.19
N VAL A 251 -11.08 -4.77 11.89
CA VAL A 251 -10.51 -4.35 10.58
C VAL A 251 -11.20 -5.04 9.42
N LEU A 252 -11.51 -6.32 9.53
CA LEU A 252 -12.10 -7.11 8.46
C LEU A 252 -13.64 -6.99 8.38
N ALA A 253 -14.28 -6.37 9.39
CA ALA A 253 -15.72 -6.23 9.47
C ALA A 253 -16.26 -5.12 8.55
N GLY A 254 -17.07 -5.51 7.58
CA GLY A 254 -17.92 -4.62 6.81
C GLY A 254 -17.27 -3.85 5.65
N PRO A 255 -18.10 -3.23 4.82
CA PRO A 255 -17.63 -2.42 3.71
C PRO A 255 -17.11 -1.06 4.21
N ARG A 256 -16.03 -0.59 3.58
CA ARG A 256 -15.48 0.75 3.81
C ARG A 256 -15.63 1.57 2.53
N ALA A 257 -16.12 2.80 2.68
CA ALA A 257 -16.14 3.75 1.57
C ALA A 257 -14.70 4.21 1.29
N VAL A 258 -14.29 4.16 0.02
CA VAL A 258 -12.96 4.54 -0.42
C VAL A 258 -13.07 5.79 -1.27
N ALA A 259 -12.83 6.95 -0.66
CA ALA A 259 -12.68 8.22 -1.36
C ALA A 259 -11.18 8.53 -1.58
N PRO A 260 -10.81 9.20 -2.68
CA PRO A 260 -9.42 9.59 -2.90
C PRO A 260 -8.96 10.63 -1.87
N ILE A 261 -7.83 10.36 -1.23
CA ILE A 261 -7.14 11.28 -0.34
C ILE A 261 -5.97 11.88 -1.11
N ILE A 262 -6.03 13.18 -1.35
CA ILE A 262 -5.00 13.95 -2.07
C ILE A 262 -4.47 14.99 -1.10
N PRO A 263 -3.20 14.92 -0.68
CA PRO A 263 -2.60 15.98 0.11
C PRO A 263 -2.61 17.31 -0.65
N ASP A 264 -3.07 18.36 0.02
CA ASP A 264 -3.18 19.70 -0.56
C ASP A 264 -1.86 20.44 -0.48
N VAL A 265 -1.50 21.13 -1.56
CA VAL A 265 -0.25 21.91 -1.64
C VAL A 265 -0.58 23.37 -1.94
N GLN A 266 -0.20 24.25 -1.03
CA GLN A 266 -0.52 25.68 -1.11
C GLN A 266 0.70 26.55 -0.94
N LEU A 267 0.74 27.67 -1.66
CA LEU A 267 1.67 28.75 -1.43
C LEU A 267 1.07 29.70 -0.38
N ARG A 268 1.72 29.82 0.78
CA ARG A 268 1.32 30.73 1.88
C ARG A 268 2.55 31.53 2.30
N GLU A 269 2.44 32.86 2.30
CA GLU A 269 3.51 33.79 2.73
C GLU A 269 4.88 33.50 2.08
N GLY A 270 4.88 33.17 0.76
CA GLY A 270 6.09 32.85 0.02
C GLY A 270 6.70 31.48 0.30
N ALA A 271 6.11 30.67 1.17
CA ALA A 271 6.50 29.28 1.44
C ALA A 271 5.46 28.31 0.89
N VAL A 272 5.92 27.13 0.46
CA VAL A 272 5.03 26.05 0.05
C VAL A 272 4.71 25.15 1.24
N TRP A 273 3.43 24.85 1.42
CA TRP A 273 2.91 24.03 2.50
C TRP A 273 2.18 22.82 1.93
N LEU A 274 2.46 21.65 2.51
CA LEU A 274 1.73 20.40 2.28
C LEU A 274 0.81 20.15 3.47
N THR A 275 -0.47 20.00 3.20
CA THR A 275 -1.48 19.64 4.21
C THR A 275 -2.02 18.26 3.89
N VAL A 276 -1.99 17.35 4.87
CA VAL A 276 -2.44 15.96 4.71
C VAL A 276 -3.74 15.75 5.47
N PRO A 277 -4.84 15.44 4.77
CA PRO A 277 -6.10 15.08 5.42
C PRO A 277 -5.92 13.85 6.32
N GLY A 278 -6.57 13.87 7.49
CA GLY A 278 -6.52 12.75 8.45
C GLY A 278 -5.28 12.71 9.34
N LEU A 279 -4.25 13.54 9.10
CA LEU A 279 -3.14 13.72 10.03
C LEU A 279 -3.38 14.94 10.93
N THR A 280 -3.23 14.76 12.23
CA THR A 280 -3.19 15.85 13.21
C THR A 280 -1.77 16.29 13.54
N LYS A 281 -0.78 15.42 13.29
CA LYS A 281 0.64 15.67 13.53
C LYS A 281 1.47 14.87 12.51
N PHE A 282 2.48 15.51 11.90
CA PHE A 282 3.40 14.78 11.04
C PHE A 282 4.30 13.86 11.86
N PRO A 283 4.43 12.58 11.49
CA PRO A 283 5.32 11.63 12.17
C PRO A 283 6.80 11.81 11.78
N ILE A 284 7.17 12.98 11.25
CA ILE A 284 8.51 13.26 10.72
C ILE A 284 9.10 14.43 11.49
N SER A 285 10.31 14.26 12.05
CA SER A 285 11.08 15.36 12.60
C SER A 285 11.42 16.38 11.49
N PRO A 286 11.34 17.70 11.76
CA PRO A 286 11.64 18.72 10.77
C PRO A 286 13.15 18.71 10.45
N GLY A 287 13.56 17.94 9.47
CA GLY A 287 14.97 17.78 9.05
C GLY A 287 15.19 16.62 8.09
N GLY A 288 14.24 15.70 7.99
CA GLY A 288 14.27 14.66 6.95
C GLY A 288 13.54 15.18 5.70
N ALA A 289 14.24 15.29 4.58
CA ALA A 289 13.60 15.55 3.30
C ALA A 289 12.47 14.53 3.07
N VAL A 290 11.33 15.04 2.61
CA VAL A 290 10.17 14.21 2.21
C VAL A 290 10.55 13.32 1.04
#